data_82001ef7ccc7263543a9a895c5b02ee6
#
_entry.id   82001ef7ccc7263543a9a895c5b02ee6
#
_cell.length_a   1.000
_cell.length_b   1.000
_cell.length_c   1.000
_cell.angle_alpha   90.00
_cell.angle_beta   90.00
_cell.angle_gamma   90.00
#
_symmetry.space_group_name_H-M   'P 1'
#
loop_
_entity.id
_entity.type
_entity.pdbx_description
1 polymer ?
#
loop_
_entity_poly.entity_id
_entity_poly.type
_entity_poly.pdbx_seq_one_letter_code
_entity_poly.pdbx_strand_id
1 'polypeptide(L)'
;NWGMDYSDMRALPNMLMEWLEILNRDYNHPSIVCWCPFNETWDYAGRRQDDDMIRTVYRATKQLDGMRPCIDTSGNFHVQTDIFDVHDYEQNVEVFKERYDLLFKTGELFDKYAHRQPYTGEPVFMSEYGGTTIRAKDNAWGYGQPAEDEAQFLKRYEGLTTALLDN
;
A
#
# COMPACT_ATOMS: atom_id res chain seq x y z
N ASN A 1 -4.79 4.40 11.36
CA ASN A 1 -4.80 2.98 11.76
C ASN A 1 -3.90 2.67 12.96
N TRP A 2 -3.02 3.58 13.36
CA TRP A 2 -2.20 3.42 14.56
C TRP A 2 -3.10 3.29 15.79
N GLY A 3 -3.07 2.15 16.44
CA GLY A 3 -3.89 1.86 17.63
C GLY A 3 -5.04 0.89 17.39
N MET A 4 -5.36 0.52 16.15
CA MET A 4 -6.29 -0.57 15.88
C MET A 4 -5.56 -1.91 15.90
N ASP A 5 -6.14 -2.90 16.54
CA ASP A 5 -5.65 -4.28 16.53
C ASP A 5 -6.33 -5.08 15.40
N TYR A 6 -5.61 -5.28 14.30
CA TYR A 6 -6.10 -6.01 13.13
C TYR A 6 -6.21 -7.53 13.35
N SER A 7 -5.75 -8.03 14.48
CA SER A 7 -5.86 -9.43 14.86
C SER A 7 -7.08 -9.73 15.75
N ASP A 8 -7.87 -8.71 16.10
CA ASP A 8 -8.99 -8.82 17.03
C ASP A 8 -10.31 -8.38 16.39
N MET A 9 -11.13 -9.36 16.00
CA MET A 9 -12.45 -9.11 15.41
C MET A 9 -13.40 -8.28 16.28
N ARG A 10 -13.11 -8.11 17.58
CA ARG A 10 -13.91 -7.21 18.45
C ARG A 10 -13.77 -5.74 18.06
N ALA A 11 -12.71 -5.37 17.33
CA ALA A 11 -12.54 -4.03 16.79
C ALA A 11 -13.43 -3.75 15.56
N LEU A 12 -13.87 -4.80 14.84
CA LEU A 12 -14.61 -4.68 13.59
C LEU A 12 -15.91 -3.85 13.70
N PRO A 13 -16.78 -4.01 14.70
CA PRO A 13 -18.04 -3.25 14.73
C PRO A 13 -17.82 -1.74 14.70
N ASN A 14 -16.89 -1.22 15.48
CA ASN A 14 -16.59 0.22 15.52
C ASN A 14 -15.96 0.68 14.20
N MET A 15 -14.94 -0.04 13.71
CA MET A 15 -14.28 0.28 12.44
C MET A 15 -15.28 0.28 11.28
N LEU A 16 -16.14 -0.72 11.19
CA LEU A 16 -17.08 -0.87 10.09
C LEU A 16 -18.12 0.27 10.10
N MET A 17 -18.66 0.62 11.26
CA MET A 17 -19.61 1.73 11.39
C MET A 17 -19.01 3.04 10.90
N GLU A 18 -17.85 3.42 11.43
CA GLU A 18 -17.16 4.65 11.02
C GLU A 18 -16.82 4.65 9.52
N TRP A 19 -16.37 3.51 9.00
CA TRP A 19 -16.04 3.38 7.59
C TRP A 19 -17.27 3.54 6.68
N LEU A 20 -18.40 2.95 7.04
CA LEU A 20 -19.65 3.09 6.29
C LEU A 20 -20.16 4.54 6.31
N GLU A 21 -19.99 5.26 7.42
CA GLU A 21 -20.32 6.68 7.51
C GLU A 21 -19.43 7.51 6.57
N ILE A 22 -18.13 7.23 6.49
CA ILE A 22 -17.20 7.88 5.56
C ILE A 22 -17.63 7.63 4.11
N LEU A 23 -17.92 6.39 3.75
CA LEU A 23 -18.37 6.02 2.41
C LEU A 23 -19.65 6.78 2.02
N ASN A 24 -20.65 6.82 2.90
CA ASN A 24 -21.91 7.52 2.64
C ASN A 24 -21.71 9.03 2.52
N ARG A 25 -20.91 9.64 3.38
CA ARG A 25 -20.61 11.08 3.36
C ARG A 25 -19.91 11.48 2.06
N ASP A 26 -18.93 10.68 1.65
CA ASP A 26 -17.99 11.06 0.59
C ASP A 26 -18.34 10.44 -0.77
N TYR A 27 -19.41 9.64 -0.84
CA TYR A 27 -19.83 8.91 -2.05
C TYR A 27 -19.92 9.80 -3.32
N ASN A 28 -20.45 11.00 -3.17
CA ASN A 28 -20.67 11.93 -4.29
C ASN A 28 -19.46 12.84 -4.60
N HIS A 29 -18.31 12.64 -3.97
CA HIS A 29 -17.12 13.41 -4.28
C HIS A 29 -16.44 12.88 -5.57
N PRO A 30 -16.40 13.65 -6.65
CA PRO A 30 -15.87 13.18 -7.94
C PRO A 30 -14.35 13.00 -7.94
N SER A 31 -13.65 13.59 -6.97
CA SER A 31 -12.20 13.42 -6.82
C SER A 31 -11.79 12.09 -6.18
N ILE A 32 -12.74 11.38 -5.57
CA ILE A 32 -12.48 10.04 -5.01
C ILE A 32 -12.58 9.03 -6.14
N VAL A 33 -11.46 8.40 -6.48
CA VAL A 33 -11.36 7.41 -7.57
C VAL A 33 -11.22 5.97 -7.07
N CYS A 34 -10.86 5.79 -5.80
CA CYS A 34 -10.63 4.50 -5.18
C CYS A 34 -10.89 4.58 -3.67
N TRP A 35 -11.26 3.47 -3.05
CA TRP A 35 -11.41 3.32 -1.61
C TRP A 35 -10.25 2.50 -1.04
N CYS A 36 -9.75 2.86 0.14
CA CYS A 36 -8.70 2.13 0.84
C CYS A 36 -8.93 2.20 2.36
N PRO A 37 -9.59 1.20 2.97
CA PRO A 37 -9.93 1.21 4.39
C PRO A 37 -8.75 1.02 5.33
N PHE A 38 -7.75 0.25 4.93
CA PHE A 38 -6.61 -0.09 5.78
C PHE A 38 -5.28 0.28 5.13
N ASN A 39 -4.28 0.51 5.97
CA ASN A 39 -2.89 0.75 5.57
C ASN A 39 -1.95 -0.08 6.44
N GLU A 40 -1.08 -0.85 5.79
CA GLU A 40 0.00 -1.63 6.42
C GLU A 40 -0.46 -2.45 7.64
N THR A 41 -1.29 -3.43 7.38
CA THR A 41 -1.85 -4.34 8.40
C THR A 41 -0.85 -5.44 8.76
N TRP A 42 0.24 -5.06 9.41
CA TRP A 42 1.35 -5.95 9.74
C TRP A 42 0.96 -7.06 10.73
N ASP A 43 1.49 -8.26 10.50
CA ASP A 43 1.57 -9.28 11.53
C ASP A 43 2.60 -8.81 12.58
N TYR A 44 2.16 -8.49 13.78
CA TYR A 44 3.00 -7.84 14.79
C TYR A 44 2.96 -8.56 16.15
N ALA A 45 4.11 -8.71 16.80
CA ALA A 45 4.24 -9.26 18.15
C ALA A 45 3.56 -10.65 18.33
N GLY A 46 3.66 -11.51 17.30
CA GLY A 46 3.05 -12.84 17.32
C GLY A 46 1.55 -12.86 17.04
N ARG A 47 0.94 -11.71 16.76
CA ARG A 47 -0.45 -11.59 16.29
C ARG A 47 -0.46 -11.46 14.78
N ARG A 48 -1.36 -12.19 14.16
CA ARG A 48 -1.58 -12.17 12.71
C ARG A 48 -2.80 -11.33 12.38
N GLN A 49 -2.74 -10.57 11.28
CA GLN A 49 -3.91 -9.93 10.71
C GLN A 49 -5.08 -10.92 10.60
N ASP A 50 -6.26 -10.51 11.04
CA ASP A 50 -7.49 -11.26 10.82
C ASP A 50 -8.01 -11.00 9.40
N ASP A 51 -7.85 -12.00 8.53
CA ASP A 51 -8.22 -11.90 7.12
C ASP A 51 -9.73 -11.73 6.94
N ASP A 52 -10.55 -12.20 7.86
CA ASP A 52 -12.01 -12.06 7.78
C ASP A 52 -12.44 -10.62 8.13
N MET A 53 -11.69 -9.92 8.98
CA MET A 53 -11.88 -8.48 9.21
C MET A 53 -11.66 -7.70 7.92
N ILE A 54 -10.52 -7.89 7.27
CA ILE A 54 -10.17 -7.19 6.02
C ILE A 54 -11.20 -7.49 4.93
N ARG A 55 -11.52 -8.77 4.73
CA ARG A 55 -12.51 -9.22 3.75
C ARG A 55 -13.90 -8.64 4.00
N THR A 56 -14.31 -8.54 5.26
CA THR A 56 -15.62 -8.00 5.64
C THR A 56 -15.72 -6.52 5.28
N VAL A 57 -14.71 -5.73 5.61
CA VAL A 57 -14.70 -4.29 5.29
C VAL A 57 -14.62 -4.06 3.78
N TYR A 58 -13.80 -4.82 3.05
CA TYR A 58 -13.76 -4.78 1.59
C TYR A 58 -15.15 -5.06 0.99
N ARG A 59 -15.80 -6.16 1.39
CA ARG A 59 -17.13 -6.52 0.87
C ARG A 59 -18.18 -5.48 1.19
N ALA A 60 -18.18 -4.92 2.39
CA ALA A 60 -19.09 -3.84 2.78
C ALA A 60 -18.86 -2.59 1.91
N THR A 61 -17.60 -2.24 1.63
CA THR A 61 -17.24 -1.17 0.70
C THR A 61 -17.86 -1.41 -0.67
N LYS A 62 -17.65 -2.59 -1.25
CA LYS A 62 -18.18 -2.95 -2.58
C LYS A 62 -19.71 -3.06 -2.64
N GLN A 63 -20.38 -3.33 -1.52
CA GLN A 63 -21.84 -3.30 -1.44
C GLN A 63 -22.39 -1.87 -1.49
N LEU A 64 -21.71 -0.92 -0.87
CA LEU A 64 -22.11 0.50 -0.93
C LEU A 64 -21.67 1.19 -2.22
N ASP A 65 -20.47 0.89 -2.69
CA ASP A 65 -19.92 1.44 -3.93
C ASP A 65 -19.31 0.33 -4.80
N GLY A 66 -20.14 -0.26 -5.65
CA GLY A 66 -19.70 -1.29 -6.59
C GLY A 66 -18.94 -0.74 -7.79
N MET A 67 -18.93 0.59 -8.00
CA MET A 67 -18.32 1.21 -9.19
C MET A 67 -16.84 1.51 -9.00
N ARG A 68 -16.47 2.08 -7.85
CA ARG A 68 -15.06 2.42 -7.59
C ARG A 68 -14.30 1.19 -7.15
N PRO A 69 -13.03 1.05 -7.57
CA PRO A 69 -12.17 0.00 -7.04
C PRO A 69 -11.91 0.21 -5.54
N CYS A 70 -11.62 -0.90 -4.86
CA CYS A 70 -11.24 -0.89 -3.45
C CYS A 70 -9.94 -1.66 -3.27
N ILE A 71 -8.94 -1.00 -2.71
CA ILE A 71 -7.73 -1.60 -2.16
C ILE A 71 -8.09 -2.02 -0.75
N ASP A 72 -8.08 -3.31 -0.46
CA ASP A 72 -8.50 -3.84 0.85
C ASP A 72 -7.56 -3.40 1.97
N THR A 73 -6.25 -3.42 1.72
CA THR A 73 -5.21 -2.90 2.60
C THR A 73 -4.05 -2.38 1.76
N SER A 74 -3.62 -1.14 1.97
CA SER A 74 -2.51 -0.55 1.25
C SER A 74 -1.19 -1.16 1.72
N GLY A 75 -0.35 -1.58 0.77
CA GLY A 75 1.01 -2.08 0.99
C GLY A 75 1.14 -3.53 1.45
N ASN A 76 0.20 -4.06 2.23
CA ASN A 76 0.12 -5.44 2.74
C ASN A 76 -0.97 -5.56 3.83
N PHE A 77 -1.49 -6.73 4.14
CA PHE A 77 -1.47 -8.01 3.45
C PHE A 77 -2.80 -8.21 2.75
N HIS A 78 -2.79 -8.25 1.44
CA HIS A 78 -4.02 -8.39 0.65
C HIS A 78 -4.73 -9.72 0.92
N VAL A 79 -6.06 -9.62 0.99
CA VAL A 79 -6.97 -10.77 1.20
C VAL A 79 -7.99 -10.86 0.07
N GLN A 80 -8.57 -9.74 -0.31
CA GLN A 80 -9.48 -9.60 -1.42
C GLN A 80 -9.46 -8.15 -1.89
N THR A 81 -8.86 -7.87 -3.04
CA THR A 81 -8.64 -6.50 -3.52
C THR A 81 -8.98 -6.36 -5.00
N ASP A 82 -9.38 -5.16 -5.43
CA ASP A 82 -9.53 -4.84 -6.86
C ASP A 82 -8.21 -4.38 -7.48
N ILE A 83 -7.29 -3.87 -6.66
CA ILE A 83 -5.98 -3.38 -7.07
C ILE A 83 -4.95 -3.95 -6.10
N PHE A 84 -3.89 -4.54 -6.63
CA PHE A 84 -2.77 -5.02 -5.82
C PHE A 84 -1.82 -3.87 -5.55
N ASP A 85 -1.90 -3.33 -4.35
CA ASP A 85 -1.13 -2.19 -3.91
C ASP A 85 0.21 -2.60 -3.30
N VAL A 86 1.26 -1.88 -3.62
CA VAL A 86 2.62 -2.22 -3.21
C VAL A 86 3.29 -1.02 -2.54
N HIS A 87 3.95 -1.28 -1.41
CA HIS A 87 4.90 -0.37 -0.78
C HIS A 87 6.31 -0.91 -0.98
N ASP A 88 7.16 -0.19 -1.69
CA ASP A 88 8.57 -0.54 -1.84
C ASP A 88 9.50 0.64 -1.60
N TYR A 89 10.25 0.57 -0.52
CA TYR A 89 11.18 1.61 -0.09
C TYR A 89 12.64 1.30 -0.47
N GLU A 90 12.84 0.52 -1.55
CA GLU A 90 14.18 0.33 -2.11
C GLU A 90 14.78 1.67 -2.54
N GLN A 91 16.01 1.93 -2.12
CA GLN A 91 16.72 3.19 -2.40
C GLN A 91 17.68 3.09 -3.58
N ASN A 92 18.04 1.87 -3.98
CA ASN A 92 18.87 1.66 -5.16
C ASN A 92 17.99 1.63 -6.41
N VAL A 93 18.18 2.63 -7.28
CA VAL A 93 17.38 2.82 -8.49
C VAL A 93 17.43 1.61 -9.43
N GLU A 94 18.61 1.02 -9.61
CA GLU A 94 18.79 -0.13 -10.51
C GLU A 94 18.06 -1.36 -9.98
N VAL A 95 18.19 -1.64 -8.68
CA VAL A 95 17.48 -2.76 -8.03
C VAL A 95 15.96 -2.54 -8.07
N PHE A 96 15.50 -1.31 -7.81
CA PHE A 96 14.09 -0.96 -7.90
C PHE A 96 13.55 -1.16 -9.31
N LYS A 97 14.28 -0.65 -10.31
CA LYS A 97 13.92 -0.82 -11.71
C LYS A 97 13.85 -2.29 -12.13
N GLU A 98 14.85 -3.10 -11.77
CA GLU A 98 14.87 -4.54 -12.09
C GLU A 98 13.65 -5.28 -11.53
N ARG A 99 13.18 -4.94 -10.31
CA ARG A 99 12.01 -5.55 -9.69
C ARG A 99 10.75 -5.34 -10.53
N TYR A 100 10.54 -4.12 -11.03
CA TYR A 100 9.31 -3.77 -11.75
C TYR A 100 9.40 -4.02 -13.25
N ASP A 101 10.59 -3.95 -13.86
CA ASP A 101 10.82 -4.46 -15.21
C ASP A 101 10.43 -5.94 -15.36
N LEU A 102 10.56 -6.73 -14.29
CA LEU A 102 10.19 -8.14 -14.30
C LEU A 102 8.69 -8.32 -14.56
N LEU A 103 7.84 -7.50 -13.91
CA LEU A 103 6.39 -7.54 -14.09
C LEU A 103 6.01 -7.36 -15.56
N PHE A 104 6.60 -6.37 -16.24
CA PHE A 104 6.31 -6.08 -17.64
C PHE A 104 6.87 -7.12 -18.60
N LYS A 105 8.02 -7.74 -18.28
CA LYS A 105 8.66 -8.73 -19.11
C LYS A 105 8.06 -10.12 -18.99
N THR A 106 7.60 -10.49 -17.80
CA THR A 106 7.21 -11.88 -17.48
C THR A 106 5.81 -12.01 -16.88
N GLY A 107 5.20 -10.93 -16.44
CA GLY A 107 3.96 -10.95 -15.66
C GLY A 107 4.16 -11.31 -14.19
N GLU A 108 5.41 -11.48 -13.73
CA GLU A 108 5.73 -11.83 -12.35
C GLU A 108 5.96 -10.57 -11.50
N LEU A 109 5.15 -10.36 -10.50
CA LEU A 109 5.30 -9.25 -9.56
C LEU A 109 6.36 -9.59 -8.50
N PHE A 110 7.32 -8.68 -8.28
CA PHE A 110 8.16 -8.74 -7.09
C PHE A 110 7.31 -8.43 -5.85
N ASP A 111 7.14 -9.42 -4.98
CA ASP A 111 6.40 -9.28 -3.73
C ASP A 111 7.19 -9.90 -2.57
N LYS A 112 7.54 -9.07 -1.59
CA LYS A 112 8.22 -9.50 -0.35
C LYS A 112 7.38 -10.48 0.47
N TYR A 113 6.07 -10.47 0.26
CA TYR A 113 5.08 -11.19 1.04
C TYR A 113 4.29 -12.21 0.22
N ALA A 114 4.83 -12.66 -0.91
CA ALA A 114 4.17 -13.64 -1.80
C ALA A 114 3.70 -14.92 -1.08
N HIS A 115 4.35 -15.30 0.02
CA HIS A 115 3.92 -16.40 0.87
C HIS A 115 2.65 -16.10 1.70
N ARG A 116 2.27 -14.83 1.81
CA ARG A 116 1.16 -14.34 2.63
C ARG A 116 0.02 -13.75 1.81
N GLN A 117 0.32 -13.18 0.66
CA GLN A 117 -0.61 -12.49 -0.24
C GLN A 117 -0.29 -12.80 -1.70
N PRO A 118 -0.77 -13.93 -2.25
CA PRO A 118 -0.43 -14.28 -3.63
C PRO A 118 -1.04 -13.27 -4.63
N TYR A 119 -0.20 -12.76 -5.52
CA TYR A 119 -0.64 -11.96 -6.67
C TYR A 119 -1.34 -12.86 -7.70
N THR A 120 -2.52 -12.49 -8.18
CA THR A 120 -3.32 -13.29 -9.11
C THR A 120 -3.64 -12.60 -10.43
N GLY A 121 -3.02 -11.41 -10.68
CA GLY A 121 -3.14 -10.68 -11.93
C GLY A 121 -4.00 -9.41 -11.84
N GLU A 122 -4.26 -8.92 -10.65
CA GLU A 122 -4.90 -7.63 -10.41
C GLU A 122 -4.04 -6.49 -10.98
N PRO A 123 -4.64 -5.34 -11.38
CA PRO A 123 -3.86 -4.14 -11.66
C PRO A 123 -2.94 -3.79 -10.48
N VAL A 124 -1.68 -3.52 -10.77
CA VAL A 124 -0.69 -3.16 -9.73
C VAL A 124 -0.65 -1.66 -9.54
N PHE A 125 -0.63 -1.20 -8.31
CA PHE A 125 -0.49 0.19 -7.95
C PHE A 125 0.62 0.38 -6.92
N MET A 126 1.60 1.22 -7.23
CA MET A 126 2.64 1.61 -6.29
C MET A 126 2.20 2.88 -5.57
N SER A 127 1.56 2.74 -4.40
CA SER A 127 1.06 3.89 -3.64
C SER A 127 2.14 4.57 -2.81
N GLU A 128 3.13 3.81 -2.36
CA GLU A 128 4.24 4.35 -1.58
C GLU A 128 5.58 3.79 -2.06
N TYR A 129 6.52 4.70 -2.39
CA TYR A 129 7.89 4.34 -2.75
C TYR A 129 8.88 5.42 -2.29
N GLY A 130 10.17 5.09 -2.32
CA GLY A 130 11.24 6.01 -1.94
C GLY A 130 11.30 6.24 -0.43
N GLY A 131 10.57 7.22 0.09
CA GLY A 131 10.64 7.59 1.51
C GLY A 131 12.04 8.04 1.92
N THR A 132 12.78 8.63 0.98
CA THR A 132 14.16 9.08 1.14
C THR A 132 14.22 10.34 2.01
N THR A 133 15.24 10.44 2.88
CA THR A 133 15.58 11.65 3.63
C THR A 133 16.96 12.17 3.26
N ILE A 134 17.25 13.43 3.63
CA ILE A 134 18.57 14.06 3.49
C ILE A 134 19.24 14.09 4.86
N ARG A 135 20.53 13.77 4.94
CA ARG A 135 21.32 13.70 6.19
C ARG A 135 21.38 15.01 6.98
N ALA A 136 20.98 16.14 6.44
CA ALA A 136 21.26 17.49 6.97
C ALA A 136 20.51 17.89 8.25
N LYS A 137 19.68 17.05 8.86
CA LYS A 137 18.92 17.41 10.08
C LYS A 137 18.96 16.29 11.11
N ASP A 138 19.36 16.62 12.35
CA ASP A 138 19.13 15.80 13.52
C ASP A 138 17.61 15.50 13.59
N ASN A 139 17.25 14.22 13.70
CA ASN A 139 15.88 13.69 13.70
C ASN A 139 15.16 13.58 12.34
N ALA A 140 15.82 13.69 11.20
CA ALA A 140 15.22 13.33 9.92
C ALA A 140 14.98 11.82 9.86
N TRP A 141 13.73 11.43 9.59
CA TRP A 141 13.33 10.03 9.43
C TRP A 141 13.12 9.69 7.97
N GLY A 142 13.50 8.50 7.56
CA GLY A 142 13.28 7.97 6.22
C GLY A 142 13.76 6.53 6.09
N TYR A 143 13.48 5.91 4.96
CA TYR A 143 13.91 4.54 4.68
C TYR A 143 15.33 4.50 4.11
N GLY A 144 16.06 3.43 4.46
CA GLY A 144 17.42 3.18 3.97
C GLY A 144 18.44 4.23 4.42
N GLN A 145 19.47 4.43 3.60
CA GLN A 145 20.50 5.41 3.90
C GLN A 145 20.07 6.82 3.46
N PRO A 146 20.15 7.82 4.35
CA PRO A 146 19.89 9.20 3.97
C PRO A 146 20.76 9.65 2.79
N ALA A 147 20.20 10.47 1.92
CA ALA A 147 20.97 11.13 0.89
C ALA A 147 21.96 12.12 1.54
N GLU A 148 23.18 12.19 1.00
CA GLU A 148 24.25 13.06 1.54
C GLU A 148 23.89 14.55 1.40
N ASP A 149 23.26 14.87 0.26
CA ASP A 149 22.86 16.23 -0.10
C ASP A 149 21.59 16.23 -0.98
N GLU A 150 21.14 17.42 -1.35
CA GLU A 150 19.97 17.64 -2.19
C GLU A 150 20.16 17.06 -3.60
N ALA A 151 21.36 17.14 -4.16
CA ALA A 151 21.63 16.62 -5.50
C ALA A 151 21.47 15.09 -5.55
N GLN A 152 21.98 14.40 -4.53
CA GLN A 152 21.80 12.95 -4.40
C GLN A 152 20.33 12.59 -4.13
N PHE A 153 19.62 13.36 -3.33
CA PHE A 153 18.20 13.19 -3.09
C PHE A 153 17.40 13.31 -4.39
N LEU A 154 17.59 14.37 -5.14
CA LEU A 154 16.91 14.62 -6.42
C LEU A 154 17.21 13.52 -7.44
N LYS A 155 18.47 13.11 -7.57
CA LYS A 155 18.87 12.03 -8.46
C LYS A 155 18.17 10.70 -8.13
N ARG A 156 18.08 10.39 -6.83
CA ARG A 156 17.39 9.17 -6.36
C ARG A 156 15.89 9.26 -6.62
N TYR A 157 15.27 10.37 -6.28
CA TYR A 157 13.84 10.61 -6.51
C TYR A 157 13.49 10.52 -8.00
N GLU A 158 14.26 11.21 -8.86
CA GLU A 158 14.10 11.14 -10.31
C GLU A 158 14.23 9.70 -10.81
N GLY A 159 15.29 8.98 -10.40
CA GLY A 159 15.53 7.63 -10.85
C GLY A 159 14.43 6.65 -10.47
N LEU A 160 13.96 6.68 -9.22
CA LEU A 160 12.86 5.82 -8.76
C LEU A 160 11.54 6.15 -9.47
N THR A 161 11.24 7.44 -9.63
CA THR A 161 10.02 7.89 -10.32
C THR A 161 10.04 7.51 -11.80
N THR A 162 11.17 7.72 -12.48
CA THR A 162 11.36 7.36 -13.90
C THR A 162 11.22 5.85 -14.09
N ALA A 163 11.79 5.05 -13.18
CA ALA A 163 11.66 3.60 -13.25
C ALA A 163 10.19 3.10 -13.22
N LEU A 164 9.28 3.83 -12.58
CA LEU A 164 7.85 3.53 -12.58
C LEU A 164 7.13 4.07 -13.81
N LEU A 165 7.55 5.23 -14.35
CA LEU A 165 6.88 5.88 -15.48
C LEU A 165 7.28 5.27 -16.83
N ASP A 166 8.45 4.66 -16.92
CA ASP A 166 8.97 4.03 -18.15
C ASP A 166 8.44 2.61 -18.37
N ASN A 167 7.66 2.10 -17.43
CA ASN A 167 7.12 0.74 -17.46
C ASN A 167 5.60 0.70 -17.58
#